data_7fdb887f9c1c04ce0689678dbdd9123d
#
_entry.id   7fdb887f9c1c04ce0689678dbdd9123d
#
_cell.length_a   1.000
_cell.length_b   1.000
_cell.length_c   1.000
_cell.angle_alpha   90.00
_cell.angle_beta   90.00
_cell.angle_gamma   90.00
#
_symmetry.space_group_name_H-M   'P 1'
#
loop_
_entity.id
_entity.type
_entity.pdbx_description
1 polymer ?
#
loop_
_entity_poly.entity_id
_entity_poly.type
_entity_poly.pdbx_seq_one_letter_code
_entity_poly.pdbx_strand_id
1 'polypeptide(L)'
;PATNQSVLDQVVNKFQGKVKSWQNIIQSAAERLFWTLVLISMVWTFGMMLLRKADIGDFFAEFTRFIIFTGFYFWLLTNAVSGHNIAGTIIASMQQLGNSAAGLPGNTSYSSIMNTGVLIWNQATSNLTLMQPIDSLIAIIISLIILIVIAVIAVNMLLLLISSWVLLYAGIFFLGFGGARWTSD
;
A
#
# COMPACT_ATOMS: atom_id res chain seq x y z
N PRO A 1 25.04 -7.17 -18.76
CA PRO A 1 23.66 -6.80 -19.10
C PRO A 1 22.70 -6.86 -17.89
N ALA A 2 23.18 -6.52 -16.70
CA ALA A 2 22.37 -6.54 -15.46
C ALA A 2 21.84 -5.15 -15.07
N THR A 3 21.85 -4.19 -15.98
CA THR A 3 21.75 -2.76 -15.64
C THR A 3 20.33 -2.19 -15.65
N ASN A 4 19.35 -2.84 -16.27
CA ASN A 4 18.00 -2.25 -16.37
C ASN A 4 17.02 -2.72 -15.28
N GLN A 5 17.26 -3.87 -14.65
CA GLN A 5 16.57 -4.26 -13.41
C GLN A 5 16.86 -3.28 -12.28
N SER A 6 18.04 -2.65 -12.30
CA SER A 6 18.51 -1.83 -11.20
C SER A 6 17.79 -0.48 -11.06
N VAL A 7 17.28 0.14 -12.14
CA VAL A 7 16.77 1.52 -12.08
C VAL A 7 15.36 1.55 -11.46
N LEU A 8 14.45 0.72 -11.94
CA LEU A 8 13.09 0.66 -11.35
C LEU A 8 13.11 0.12 -9.94
N ASP A 9 13.90 -0.94 -9.69
CA ASP A 9 14.08 -1.49 -8.35
C ASP A 9 14.78 -0.50 -7.42
N GLN A 10 15.75 0.28 -7.93
CA GLN A 10 16.39 1.36 -7.17
C GLN A 10 15.39 2.48 -6.82
N VAL A 11 14.52 2.88 -7.76
CA VAL A 11 13.47 3.88 -7.50
C VAL A 11 12.53 3.39 -6.41
N VAL A 12 12.05 2.15 -6.52
CA VAL A 12 11.16 1.56 -5.52
C VAL A 12 11.84 1.42 -4.16
N ASN A 13 13.05 0.90 -4.11
CA ASN A 13 13.82 0.75 -2.88
C ASN A 13 14.12 2.10 -2.23
N LYS A 14 14.47 3.11 -3.03
CA LYS A 14 14.71 4.47 -2.56
C LYS A 14 13.41 5.12 -2.03
N PHE A 15 12.30 4.90 -2.73
CA PHE A 15 10.98 5.33 -2.28
C PHE A 15 10.58 4.62 -0.99
N GLN A 16 10.66 3.29 -0.94
CA GLN A 16 10.38 2.51 0.28
C GLN A 16 11.27 2.94 1.46
N GLY A 17 12.54 3.21 1.22
CA GLY A 17 13.45 3.72 2.27
C GLY A 17 13.02 5.08 2.80
N LYS A 18 12.60 5.99 1.93
CA LYS A 18 12.06 7.30 2.35
C LYS A 18 10.73 7.17 3.06
N VAL A 19 9.85 6.33 2.56
CA VAL A 19 8.52 6.09 3.14
C VAL A 19 8.64 5.43 4.52
N LYS A 20 9.57 4.48 4.71
CA LYS A 20 9.88 3.91 6.03
C LYS A 20 10.33 4.97 7.05
N SER A 21 11.06 5.99 6.63
CA SER A 21 11.45 7.08 7.55
C SER A 21 10.26 7.93 7.99
N TRP A 22 9.24 8.06 7.14
CA TRP A 22 7.99 8.77 7.49
C TRP A 22 7.05 7.91 8.34
N GLN A 23 7.14 6.60 8.24
CA GLN A 23 6.30 5.66 8.97
C GLN A 23 6.30 5.96 10.48
N ASN A 24 7.48 6.06 11.08
CA ASN A 24 7.60 6.32 12.51
C ASN A 24 7.02 7.69 12.90
N ILE A 25 7.20 8.71 12.05
CA ILE A 25 6.67 10.06 12.29
C ILE A 25 5.14 10.04 12.21
N ILE A 26 4.59 9.44 11.17
CA ILE A 26 3.14 9.36 10.94
C ILE A 26 2.49 8.51 12.03
N GLN A 27 3.09 7.37 12.38
CA GLN A 27 2.58 6.50 13.43
C GLN A 27 2.60 7.20 14.79
N SER A 28 3.69 7.87 15.16
CA SER A 28 3.78 8.63 16.42
C SER A 28 2.77 9.78 16.46
N ALA A 29 2.56 10.46 15.35
CA ALA A 29 1.54 11.51 15.25
C ALA A 29 0.12 10.93 15.39
N ALA A 30 -0.17 9.81 14.75
CA ALA A 30 -1.45 9.13 14.83
C ALA A 30 -1.73 8.58 16.24
N GLU A 31 -0.72 8.00 16.92
CA GLU A 31 -0.83 7.53 18.31
C GLU A 31 -1.09 8.69 19.26
N ARG A 32 -0.41 9.81 19.10
CA ARG A 32 -0.63 11.00 19.92
C ARG A 32 -2.05 11.55 19.73
N LEU A 33 -2.49 11.66 18.50
CA LEU A 33 -3.85 12.07 18.15
C LEU A 33 -4.88 11.11 18.76
N PHE A 34 -4.67 9.82 18.62
CA PHE A 34 -5.53 8.77 19.15
C PHE A 34 -5.70 8.92 20.68
N TRP A 35 -4.63 8.98 21.43
CA TRP A 35 -4.68 9.10 22.89
C TRP A 35 -5.31 10.42 23.35
N THR A 36 -5.05 11.51 22.64
CA THR A 36 -5.71 12.80 22.92
C THR A 36 -7.22 12.69 22.76
N LEU A 37 -7.68 12.07 21.66
CA LEU A 37 -9.10 11.86 21.39
C LEU A 37 -9.73 10.87 22.37
N VAL A 38 -9.01 9.82 22.75
CA VAL A 38 -9.46 8.86 23.79
C VAL A 38 -9.70 9.58 25.11
N LEU A 39 -8.78 10.44 25.56
CA LEU A 39 -8.92 11.21 26.79
C LEU A 39 -10.13 12.15 26.72
N ILE A 40 -10.27 12.90 25.64
CA ILE A 40 -11.42 13.80 25.44
C ILE A 40 -12.73 13.00 25.42
N SER A 41 -12.78 11.90 24.69
CA SER A 41 -13.96 11.03 24.60
C SER A 41 -14.33 10.41 25.95
N MET A 42 -13.33 9.99 26.73
CA MET A 42 -13.51 9.45 28.06
C MET A 42 -14.11 10.49 29.01
N VAL A 43 -13.52 11.67 29.09
CA VAL A 43 -14.00 12.76 29.94
C VAL A 43 -15.42 13.17 29.56
N TRP A 44 -15.69 13.30 28.24
CA TRP A 44 -17.01 13.64 27.75
C TRP A 44 -18.07 12.58 28.11
N THR A 45 -17.78 11.31 27.77
CA THR A 45 -18.72 10.21 27.98
C THR A 45 -19.04 10.02 29.46
N PHE A 46 -18.03 9.91 30.30
CA PHE A 46 -18.22 9.69 31.73
C PHE A 46 -18.70 10.93 32.45
N GLY A 47 -18.29 12.14 32.04
CA GLY A 47 -18.82 13.40 32.55
C GLY A 47 -20.32 13.54 32.29
N MET A 48 -20.78 13.21 31.07
CA MET A 48 -22.20 13.22 30.73
C MET A 48 -23.00 12.16 31.50
N MET A 49 -22.43 11.00 31.77
CA MET A 49 -23.09 9.96 32.58
C MET A 49 -23.26 10.39 34.02
N LEU A 50 -22.27 11.05 34.61
CA LEU A 50 -22.36 11.62 35.94
C LEU A 50 -23.47 12.68 36.03
N LEU A 51 -23.55 13.57 35.03
CA LEU A 51 -24.58 14.60 34.98
C LEU A 51 -25.99 14.03 34.80
N ARG A 52 -26.13 12.93 34.07
CA ARG A 52 -27.41 12.24 33.85
C ARG A 52 -27.80 11.31 34.98
N LYS A 53 -27.00 11.18 36.05
CA LYS A 53 -27.19 10.23 37.12
C LYS A 53 -27.45 8.81 36.63
N ALA A 54 -26.62 8.37 35.66
CA ALA A 54 -26.70 7.04 35.08
C ALA A 54 -26.55 5.97 36.17
N ASP A 55 -27.26 4.85 35.99
CA ASP A 55 -27.15 3.71 36.89
C ASP A 55 -25.76 3.04 36.77
N ILE A 56 -25.35 2.33 37.82
CA ILE A 56 -24.08 1.61 37.87
C ILE A 56 -23.99 0.60 36.74
N GLY A 57 -25.11 -0.07 36.40
CA GLY A 57 -25.17 -1.01 35.28
C GLY A 57 -24.85 -0.36 33.93
N ASP A 58 -25.42 0.79 33.65
CA ASP A 58 -25.20 1.58 32.46
C ASP A 58 -23.74 2.06 32.40
N PHE A 59 -23.17 2.45 33.54
CA PHE A 59 -21.75 2.84 33.61
C PHE A 59 -20.82 1.69 33.19
N PHE A 60 -21.02 0.51 33.76
CA PHE A 60 -20.17 -0.64 33.40
C PHE A 60 -20.35 -1.08 31.95
N ALA A 61 -21.55 -1.03 31.42
CA ALA A 61 -21.83 -1.36 30.03
C ALA A 61 -21.10 -0.40 29.08
N GLU A 62 -21.18 0.91 29.32
CA GLU A 62 -20.51 1.91 28.48
C GLU A 62 -18.97 1.87 28.65
N PHE A 63 -18.49 1.61 29.87
CA PHE A 63 -17.06 1.44 30.14
C PHE A 63 -16.48 0.25 29.39
N THR A 64 -17.16 -0.90 29.43
CA THR A 64 -16.74 -2.09 28.69
C THR A 64 -16.71 -1.83 27.19
N ARG A 65 -17.76 -1.21 26.67
CA ARG A 65 -17.85 -0.83 25.26
C ARG A 65 -16.73 0.12 24.86
N PHE A 66 -16.43 1.11 25.70
CA PHE A 66 -15.35 2.06 25.48
C PHE A 66 -13.98 1.36 25.42
N ILE A 67 -13.70 0.44 26.35
CA ILE A 67 -12.43 -0.32 26.38
C ILE A 67 -12.29 -1.20 25.14
N ILE A 68 -13.35 -1.93 24.77
CA ILE A 68 -13.30 -2.80 23.58
C ILE A 68 -13.05 -1.98 22.33
N PHE A 69 -13.77 -0.88 22.15
CA PHE A 69 -13.64 -0.02 20.98
C PHE A 69 -12.25 0.63 20.91
N THR A 70 -11.80 1.25 21.99
CA THR A 70 -10.48 1.88 22.09
C THR A 70 -9.36 0.86 21.91
N GLY A 71 -9.49 -0.31 22.55
CA GLY A 71 -8.50 -1.38 22.43
C GLY A 71 -8.40 -1.93 21.00
N PHE A 72 -9.52 -2.10 20.31
CA PHE A 72 -9.54 -2.53 18.91
C PHE A 72 -8.84 -1.53 17.98
N TYR A 73 -9.19 -0.25 18.07
CA TYR A 73 -8.54 0.77 17.25
C TYR A 73 -7.06 0.95 17.58
N PHE A 74 -6.69 0.87 18.84
CA PHE A 74 -5.28 0.92 19.24
C PHE A 74 -4.50 -0.28 18.73
N TRP A 75 -5.07 -1.48 18.82
CA TRP A 75 -4.47 -2.68 18.25
C TRP A 75 -4.31 -2.55 16.74
N LEU A 76 -5.32 -2.06 16.03
CA LEU A 76 -5.27 -1.84 14.60
C LEU A 76 -4.20 -0.80 14.23
N LEU A 77 -4.13 0.31 14.95
CA LEU A 77 -3.15 1.37 14.74
C LEU A 77 -1.71 0.87 14.93
N THR A 78 -1.44 0.11 15.99
CA THR A 78 -0.10 -0.40 16.28
C THR A 78 0.32 -1.55 15.37
N ASN A 79 -0.62 -2.33 14.82
CA ASN A 79 -0.34 -3.45 13.93
C ASN A 79 -0.54 -3.14 12.44
N ALA A 80 -0.97 -1.92 12.10
CA ALA A 80 -1.22 -1.56 10.71
C ALA A 80 0.03 -1.71 9.83
N VAL A 81 1.18 -1.25 10.31
CA VAL A 81 2.46 -1.27 9.58
C VAL A 81 3.57 -1.94 10.38
N SER A 82 3.57 -1.79 11.71
CA SER A 82 4.49 -2.48 12.63
C SER A 82 3.85 -3.76 13.17
N GLY A 83 4.65 -4.69 13.63
CA GLY A 83 4.15 -5.97 14.12
C GLY A 83 3.64 -6.88 13.01
N HIS A 84 2.34 -7.12 12.97
CA HIS A 84 1.72 -8.01 11.96
C HIS A 84 1.67 -7.42 10.55
N ASN A 85 2.02 -6.14 10.38
CA ASN A 85 2.03 -5.45 9.09
C ASN A 85 0.76 -5.74 8.25
N ILE A 86 -0.41 -5.54 8.86
CA ILE A 86 -1.72 -5.86 8.27
C ILE A 86 -1.88 -5.23 6.89
N ALA A 87 -1.45 -3.99 6.76
CA ALA A 87 -1.56 -3.24 5.53
C ALA A 87 -0.66 -3.80 4.42
N GLY A 88 0.58 -4.18 4.73
CA GLY A 88 1.48 -4.84 3.79
C GLY A 88 0.94 -6.21 3.35
N THR A 89 0.34 -6.96 4.28
CA THR A 89 -0.30 -8.26 3.99
C THR A 89 -1.50 -8.09 3.06
N ILE A 90 -2.33 -7.07 3.26
CA ILE A 90 -3.47 -6.77 2.37
C ILE A 90 -2.96 -6.43 0.96
N ILE A 91 -1.96 -5.55 0.84
CA ILE A 91 -1.38 -5.20 -0.47
C ILE A 91 -0.81 -6.43 -1.16
N ALA A 92 -0.04 -7.26 -0.45
CA ALA A 92 0.54 -8.49 -0.99
C ALA A 92 -0.55 -9.49 -1.44
N SER A 93 -1.60 -9.64 -0.65
CA SER A 93 -2.74 -10.51 -0.99
C SER A 93 -3.49 -10.02 -2.24
N MET A 94 -3.71 -8.72 -2.36
CA MET A 94 -4.32 -8.12 -3.54
C MET A 94 -3.45 -8.28 -4.79
N GLN A 95 -2.14 -8.13 -4.65
CA GLN A 95 -1.19 -8.36 -5.74
C GLN A 95 -1.20 -9.83 -6.18
N GLN A 96 -1.20 -10.76 -5.23
CA GLN A 96 -1.29 -12.20 -5.51
C GLN A 96 -2.60 -12.54 -6.20
N LEU A 97 -3.72 -11.99 -5.74
CA LEU A 97 -5.03 -12.19 -6.37
C LEU A 97 -5.03 -11.66 -7.81
N GLY A 98 -4.50 -10.46 -8.03
CA GLY A 98 -4.37 -9.87 -9.37
C GLY A 98 -3.52 -10.72 -10.30
N ASN A 99 -2.38 -11.21 -9.85
CA ASN A 99 -1.51 -12.10 -10.62
C ASN A 99 -2.22 -13.42 -10.95
N SER A 100 -2.91 -14.00 -9.97
CA SER A 100 -3.67 -15.26 -10.17
C SER A 100 -4.82 -15.09 -11.16
N ALA A 101 -5.54 -13.96 -11.08
CA ALA A 101 -6.62 -13.64 -12.01
C ALA A 101 -6.11 -13.43 -13.45
N ALA A 102 -4.89 -12.91 -13.59
CA ALA A 102 -4.22 -12.73 -14.88
C ALA A 102 -3.52 -14.00 -15.40
N GLY A 103 -3.55 -15.11 -14.66
CA GLY A 103 -2.84 -16.35 -15.01
C GLY A 103 -1.32 -16.20 -14.95
N LEU A 104 -0.82 -15.21 -14.20
CA LEU A 104 0.60 -14.94 -14.03
C LEU A 104 1.15 -15.63 -12.77
N PRO A 105 2.46 -15.94 -12.73
CA PRO A 105 3.09 -16.40 -11.49
C PRO A 105 2.87 -15.42 -10.34
N GLY A 106 2.63 -15.91 -9.13
CA GLY A 106 2.27 -15.10 -7.97
C GLY A 106 3.29 -14.02 -7.55
N ASN A 107 4.51 -14.11 -8.06
CA ASN A 107 5.60 -13.17 -7.83
C ASN A 107 5.87 -12.22 -9.01
N THR A 108 4.95 -12.12 -9.97
CA THR A 108 5.12 -11.20 -11.11
C THR A 108 5.13 -9.76 -10.61
N SER A 109 6.22 -9.06 -10.88
CA SER A 109 6.44 -7.67 -10.53
C SER A 109 6.55 -6.79 -11.78
N TYR A 110 6.47 -5.47 -11.61
CA TYR A 110 6.71 -4.50 -12.67
C TYR A 110 8.08 -4.69 -13.35
N SER A 111 9.11 -5.11 -12.60
CA SER A 111 10.44 -5.41 -13.15
C SER A 111 10.44 -6.67 -14.02
N SER A 112 9.65 -7.69 -13.67
CA SER A 112 9.49 -8.90 -14.48
C SER A 112 8.84 -8.60 -15.82
N ILE A 113 7.82 -7.73 -15.82
CA ILE A 113 7.13 -7.31 -17.05
C ILE A 113 8.08 -6.53 -17.97
N MET A 114 8.84 -5.59 -17.39
CA MET A 114 9.83 -4.82 -18.14
C MET A 114 10.92 -5.71 -18.73
N ASN A 115 11.38 -6.70 -17.96
CA ASN A 115 12.37 -7.68 -18.41
C ASN A 115 11.86 -8.50 -19.61
N THR A 116 10.60 -8.91 -19.57
CA THR A 116 9.96 -9.60 -20.70
C THR A 116 9.98 -8.73 -21.95
N GLY A 117 9.70 -7.42 -21.81
CA GLY A 117 9.78 -6.48 -22.93
C GLY A 117 11.18 -6.38 -23.52
N VAL A 118 12.21 -6.30 -22.67
CA VAL A 118 13.62 -6.28 -23.12
C VAL A 118 14.03 -7.58 -23.79
N LEU A 119 13.55 -8.73 -23.30
CA LEU A 119 13.80 -10.03 -23.93
C LEU A 119 13.19 -10.10 -25.33
N ILE A 120 11.94 -9.66 -25.51
CA ILE A 120 11.27 -9.60 -26.81
C ILE A 120 12.05 -8.70 -27.77
N TRP A 121 12.47 -7.52 -27.31
CA TRP A 121 13.30 -6.62 -28.09
C TRP A 121 14.61 -7.27 -28.55
N ASN A 122 15.36 -7.88 -27.63
CA ASN A 122 16.62 -8.55 -27.93
C ASN A 122 16.43 -9.70 -28.92
N GLN A 123 15.37 -10.49 -28.75
CA GLN A 123 15.07 -11.60 -29.64
C GLN A 123 14.67 -11.12 -31.05
N ALA A 124 13.88 -10.03 -31.12
CA ALA A 124 13.52 -9.44 -32.42
C ALA A 124 14.74 -8.87 -33.15
N THR A 125 15.65 -8.21 -32.41
CA THR A 125 16.85 -7.60 -32.99
C THR A 125 17.95 -8.62 -33.30
N SER A 126 18.03 -9.74 -32.57
CA SER A 126 19.03 -10.79 -32.83
C SER A 126 18.77 -11.60 -34.13
N ASN A 127 17.53 -11.63 -34.58
CA ASN A 127 17.09 -12.34 -35.77
C ASN A 127 17.10 -11.46 -37.05
N LEU A 128 17.63 -10.26 -36.96
CA LEU A 128 17.71 -9.35 -38.11
C LEU A 128 18.73 -9.90 -39.11
N THR A 129 18.28 -10.30 -40.30
CA THR A 129 19.11 -10.76 -41.40
C THR A 129 19.13 -9.72 -42.52
N LEU A 130 20.31 -9.40 -42.98
CA LEU A 130 20.55 -8.47 -44.12
C LEU A 130 19.94 -8.97 -45.46
N MET A 131 19.52 -10.23 -45.50
CA MET A 131 18.93 -10.85 -46.70
C MET A 131 17.45 -10.55 -46.93
N GLN A 132 16.74 -10.07 -45.90
CA GLN A 132 15.31 -9.68 -46.00
C GLN A 132 15.09 -8.35 -45.29
N PRO A 133 15.45 -7.23 -45.89
CA PRO A 133 15.46 -5.92 -45.26
C PRO A 133 14.04 -5.43 -44.89
N ILE A 134 13.02 -5.82 -45.67
CA ILE A 134 11.63 -5.40 -45.45
C ILE A 134 11.07 -6.12 -44.22
N ASP A 135 11.26 -7.42 -44.09
CA ASP A 135 10.78 -8.21 -42.94
C ASP A 135 11.49 -7.80 -41.66
N SER A 136 12.76 -7.49 -41.73
CA SER A 136 13.55 -6.97 -40.62
C SER A 136 13.05 -5.61 -40.14
N LEU A 137 12.68 -4.72 -41.05
CA LEU A 137 12.12 -3.40 -40.72
C LEU A 137 10.73 -3.52 -40.06
N ILE A 138 9.89 -4.38 -40.57
CA ILE A 138 8.59 -4.66 -39.97
C ILE A 138 8.75 -5.24 -38.56
N ALA A 139 9.67 -6.19 -38.37
CA ALA A 139 9.94 -6.79 -37.08
C ALA A 139 10.41 -5.74 -36.04
N ILE A 140 11.28 -4.81 -36.45
CA ILE A 140 11.74 -3.70 -35.58
C ILE A 140 10.58 -2.80 -35.17
N ILE A 141 9.71 -2.39 -36.11
CA ILE A 141 8.58 -1.51 -35.82
C ILE A 141 7.61 -2.18 -34.84
N ILE A 142 7.26 -3.44 -35.09
CA ILE A 142 6.35 -4.19 -34.20
C ILE A 142 6.97 -4.36 -32.82
N SER A 143 8.24 -4.72 -32.72
CA SER A 143 8.89 -4.88 -31.42
C SER A 143 9.03 -3.57 -30.66
N LEU A 144 9.21 -2.45 -31.35
CA LEU A 144 9.21 -1.11 -30.75
C LEU A 144 7.84 -0.75 -30.15
N ILE A 145 6.78 -1.02 -30.90
CA ILE A 145 5.40 -0.79 -30.41
C ILE A 145 5.13 -1.64 -29.15
N ILE A 146 5.47 -2.91 -29.17
CA ILE A 146 5.31 -3.82 -28.03
C ILE A 146 6.10 -3.31 -26.82
N LEU A 147 7.34 -2.87 -27.03
CA LEU A 147 8.19 -2.34 -25.96
C LEU A 147 7.59 -1.08 -25.33
N ILE A 148 7.04 -0.17 -26.14
CA ILE A 148 6.35 1.04 -25.65
C ILE A 148 5.13 0.65 -24.80
N VAL A 149 4.30 -0.28 -25.27
CA VAL A 149 3.11 -0.75 -24.54
C VAL A 149 3.51 -1.36 -23.19
N ILE A 150 4.54 -2.23 -23.19
CA ILE A 150 5.04 -2.85 -21.96
C ILE A 150 5.61 -1.81 -21.00
N ALA A 151 6.33 -0.81 -21.50
CA ALA A 151 6.82 0.29 -20.68
C ALA A 151 5.69 1.10 -20.01
N VAL A 152 4.63 1.41 -20.74
CA VAL A 152 3.44 2.09 -20.20
C VAL A 152 2.77 1.25 -19.11
N ILE A 153 2.62 -0.05 -19.33
CA ILE A 153 2.05 -0.97 -18.32
C ILE A 153 2.92 -0.99 -17.07
N ALA A 154 4.24 -1.12 -17.20
CA ALA A 154 5.18 -1.15 -16.09
C ALA A 154 5.14 0.15 -15.27
N VAL A 155 5.07 1.31 -15.93
CA VAL A 155 4.94 2.62 -15.25
C VAL A 155 3.60 2.73 -14.51
N ASN A 156 2.49 2.30 -15.12
CA ASN A 156 1.19 2.30 -14.44
C ASN A 156 1.18 1.41 -13.20
N MET A 157 1.76 0.21 -13.28
CA MET A 157 1.89 -0.68 -12.12
C MET A 157 2.73 -0.05 -11.00
N LEU A 158 3.82 0.63 -11.34
CA LEU A 158 4.66 1.35 -10.40
C LEU A 158 3.90 2.50 -9.73
N LEU A 159 3.14 3.28 -10.49
CA LEU A 159 2.30 4.35 -9.95
C LEU A 159 1.21 3.81 -9.01
N LEU A 160 0.58 2.68 -9.34
CA LEU A 160 -0.38 2.02 -8.47
C LEU A 160 0.26 1.57 -7.15
N LEU A 161 1.47 1.01 -7.21
CA LEU A 161 2.22 0.62 -6.01
C LEU A 161 2.52 1.82 -5.12
N ILE A 162 3.03 2.92 -5.69
CA ILE A 162 3.31 4.16 -4.97
C ILE A 162 2.03 4.72 -4.34
N SER A 163 0.94 4.78 -5.11
CA SER A 163 -0.37 5.25 -4.62
C SER A 163 -0.89 4.40 -3.48
N SER A 164 -0.72 3.08 -3.55
CA SER A 164 -1.10 2.15 -2.47
C SER A 164 -0.34 2.44 -1.17
N TRP A 165 0.96 2.69 -1.26
CA TRP A 165 1.77 3.05 -0.09
C TRP A 165 1.35 4.41 0.50
N VAL A 166 1.11 5.41 -0.33
CA VAL A 166 0.64 6.73 0.13
C VAL A 166 -0.71 6.61 0.83
N LEU A 167 -1.65 5.86 0.23
CA LEU A 167 -2.98 5.64 0.80
C LEU A 167 -2.90 4.88 2.14
N LEU A 168 -2.00 3.92 2.24
CA LEU A 168 -1.76 3.16 3.45
C LEU A 168 -1.29 4.06 4.60
N TYR A 169 -0.33 4.95 4.36
CA TYR A 169 0.15 5.87 5.40
C TYR A 169 -0.89 6.93 5.76
N ALA A 170 -1.66 7.41 4.78
CA ALA A 170 -2.82 8.25 5.06
C ALA A 170 -3.84 7.50 5.94
N GLY A 171 -4.10 6.23 5.63
CA GLY A 171 -5.00 5.37 6.41
C GLY A 171 -4.58 5.21 7.87
N ILE A 172 -3.28 5.07 8.15
CA ILE A 172 -2.75 5.01 9.52
C ILE A 172 -3.05 6.31 10.28
N PHE A 173 -2.87 7.45 9.62
CA PHE A 173 -3.20 8.73 10.24
C PHE A 173 -4.71 8.82 10.53
N PHE A 174 -5.56 8.38 9.62
CA PHE A 174 -7.01 8.34 9.84
C PHE A 174 -7.42 7.38 10.96
N LEU A 175 -6.70 6.28 11.18
CA LEU A 175 -6.94 5.40 12.33
C LEU A 175 -6.74 6.12 13.68
N GLY A 176 -5.89 7.15 13.72
CA GLY A 176 -5.73 7.99 14.89
C GLY A 176 -7.02 8.67 15.31
N PHE A 177 -7.93 8.98 14.37
CA PHE A 177 -9.26 9.52 14.70
C PHE A 177 -10.22 8.51 15.33
N GLY A 178 -9.89 7.22 15.29
CA GLY A 178 -10.64 6.17 15.98
C GLY A 178 -10.65 6.28 17.52
N GLY A 179 -9.87 7.21 18.10
CA GLY A 179 -9.84 7.45 19.53
C GLY A 179 -11.13 8.06 20.11
N ALA A 180 -12.01 8.63 19.28
CA ALA A 180 -13.29 9.19 19.71
C ALA A 180 -14.42 8.70 18.80
N ARG A 181 -15.58 8.43 19.41
CA ARG A 181 -16.77 7.90 18.69
C ARG A 181 -17.26 8.84 17.60
N TRP A 182 -17.23 10.14 17.84
CA TRP A 182 -17.70 11.15 16.87
C TRP A 182 -16.74 11.42 15.71
N THR A 183 -15.52 10.88 15.76
CA THR A 183 -14.50 11.02 14.71
C THR A 183 -14.21 9.70 14.01
N SER A 184 -14.81 8.59 14.45
CA SER A 184 -14.60 7.25 13.89
C SER A 184 -15.58 6.91 12.76
N ASP A 185 -16.66 7.67 12.59
CA ASP A 185 -17.61 7.57 11.50
C ASP A 185 -17.11 8.38 10.29
#